data_9b405f5a485f03ec3a79b23e4d037358
#
_entry.id   9b405f5a485f03ec3a79b23e4d037358
#
_cell.length_a   1.000
_cell.length_b   1.000
_cell.length_c   1.000
_cell.angle_alpha   90.00
_cell.angle_beta   90.00
_cell.angle_gamma   90.00
#
_symmetry.space_group_name_H-M   'P 1'
#
loop_
_entity.id
_entity.type
_entity.pdbx_description
1 polymer ?
#
loop_
_entity_poly.entity_id
_entity_poly.type
_entity_poly.pdbx_seq_one_letter_code
_entity_poly.pdbx_strand_id
1 'polypeptide(L)' 'MAKVKLTTKMKKALDMIPNFSELLSAHDFGDCIEFVVNRWGDVCTYRVYNDGSVCEK' A
#
# COMPACT_ATOMS: atom_id res chain seq x y z
N MET A 1 1.73 -3.64 18.88
CA MET A 1 1.33 -3.53 17.47
C MET A 1 2.28 -2.62 16.73
N ALA A 2 2.85 -3.09 15.65
CA ALA A 2 3.71 -2.27 14.83
C ALA A 2 2.87 -1.29 14.01
N LYS A 3 3.19 -0.01 14.12
CA LYS A 3 2.56 1.01 13.28
C LYS A 3 3.45 1.27 12.07
N VAL A 4 2.87 1.16 10.89
CA VAL A 4 3.57 1.49 9.66
C VAL A 4 3.60 3.01 9.52
N LYS A 5 4.79 3.58 9.37
CA LYS A 5 4.92 5.02 9.17
C LYS A 5 4.60 5.35 7.72
N LEU A 6 3.70 6.31 7.53
CA LEU A 6 3.28 6.73 6.19
C LEU A 6 3.64 8.19 5.98
N THR A 7 4.29 8.47 4.85
CA THR A 7 4.50 9.84 4.40
C THR A 7 3.20 10.35 3.76
N THR A 8 3.15 11.66 3.48
CA THR A 8 1.98 12.24 2.80
C THR A 8 1.74 11.56 1.45
N LYS A 9 2.82 11.30 0.70
CA LYS A 9 2.75 10.61 -0.58
C LYS A 9 2.17 9.20 -0.42
N MET A 10 2.61 8.47 0.59
CA MET A 10 2.13 7.12 0.87
C MET A 10 0.66 7.11 1.24
N LYS A 11 0.21 8.08 2.04
CA LYS A 11 -1.19 8.19 2.42
C LYS A 11 -2.08 8.41 1.21
N LYS A 12 -1.67 9.26 0.28
CA LYS A 12 -2.41 9.50 -0.96
C LYS A 12 -2.47 8.24 -1.81
N ALA A 13 -1.35 7.53 -1.92
CA ALA A 13 -1.30 6.29 -2.68
C ALA A 13 -2.18 5.21 -2.04
N LEU A 14 -2.21 5.16 -0.71
CA LEU A 14 -3.02 4.18 0.02
C LEU A 14 -4.51 4.31 -0.30
N ASP A 15 -4.99 5.52 -0.54
CA ASP A 15 -6.39 5.74 -0.90
C ASP A 15 -6.75 5.13 -2.25
N MET A 16 -5.78 4.79 -3.07
CA MET A 16 -5.99 4.24 -4.41
C MET A 16 -6.16 2.73 -4.43
N ILE A 17 -5.80 2.05 -3.34
CA ILE A 17 -5.92 0.59 -3.26
C ILE A 17 -7.26 0.19 -2.64
N PRO A 18 -7.75 -1.06 -2.91
CA PRO A 18 -9.00 -1.52 -2.35
C PRO A 18 -8.98 -1.59 -0.82
N ASN A 19 -10.15 -1.69 -0.23
CA ASN A 19 -10.28 -1.81 1.22
C ASN A 19 -9.55 -3.04 1.74
N PHE A 20 -8.99 -2.89 2.94
CA PHE A 20 -8.27 -3.96 3.61
C PHE A 20 -8.52 -3.83 5.12
N SER A 21 -8.24 -4.92 5.87
CA SER A 21 -8.45 -4.90 7.31
C SER A 21 -7.26 -4.32 8.05
N GLU A 22 -6.03 -4.56 7.54
CA GLU A 22 -4.82 -4.08 8.22
C GLU A 22 -3.70 -3.82 7.21
N LEU A 23 -2.97 -2.73 7.40
CA LEU A 23 -1.78 -2.44 6.62
C LEU A 23 -0.58 -3.06 7.32
N LEU A 24 0.10 -3.98 6.65
CA LEU A 24 1.23 -4.71 7.21
C LEU A 24 2.56 -4.02 6.95
N SER A 25 2.76 -3.48 5.75
CA SER A 25 3.98 -2.73 5.47
C SER A 25 3.77 -1.79 4.28
N ALA A 26 4.68 -0.82 4.16
CA ALA A 26 4.69 0.12 3.04
C ALA A 26 6.13 0.50 2.73
N HIS A 27 6.49 0.45 1.45
CA HIS A 27 7.82 0.82 0.99
C HIS A 27 7.73 1.74 -0.21
N ASP A 28 8.48 2.85 -0.16
CA ASP A 28 8.58 3.79 -1.27
C ASP A 28 9.85 3.48 -2.07
N PHE A 29 9.66 3.02 -3.31
CA PHE A 29 10.78 2.68 -4.20
C PHE A 29 11.12 3.82 -5.16
N GLY A 30 10.50 4.99 -4.99
CA GLY A 30 10.72 6.12 -5.89
C GLY A 30 9.76 6.11 -7.07
N ASP A 31 9.77 5.06 -7.88
CA ASP A 31 8.88 4.91 -9.03
C ASP A 31 7.48 4.47 -8.62
N CYS A 32 7.39 3.75 -7.51
CA CYS A 32 6.12 3.24 -7.01
C CYS A 32 6.21 3.07 -5.50
N ILE A 33 5.06 2.85 -4.89
CA ILE A 33 4.97 2.54 -3.47
C ILE A 33 4.33 1.16 -3.35
N GLU A 34 4.99 0.26 -2.63
CA GLU A 34 4.49 -1.09 -2.43
C GLU A 34 3.84 -1.19 -1.05
N PHE A 35 2.58 -1.63 -1.03
CA PHE A 35 1.85 -1.86 0.20
C PHE A 35 1.58 -3.35 0.36
N VAL A 36 1.86 -3.87 1.55
CA VAL A 36 1.47 -5.22 1.93
C VAL A 36 0.34 -5.10 2.94
N VAL A 37 -0.82 -5.65 2.60
CA VAL A 37 -2.03 -5.51 3.40
C VAL A 37 -2.64 -6.86 3.70
N ASN A 38 -3.34 -6.93 4.82
CA ASN A 38 -4.17 -8.07 5.17
C ASN A 38 -5.61 -7.74 4.81
N ARG A 39 -6.20 -8.50 3.91
CA ARG A 39 -7.59 -8.34 3.49
C ARG A 39 -8.42 -9.46 4.11
N TRP A 40 -8.73 -9.28 5.39
CA TRP A 40 -9.59 -10.20 6.15
C TRP A 40 -9.15 -11.67 6.02
N GLY A 41 -7.85 -11.89 6.26
CA GLY A 41 -7.27 -13.23 6.24
C GLY A 41 -6.37 -13.49 5.04
N ASP A 42 -6.47 -12.69 3.99
CA ASP A 42 -5.63 -12.84 2.79
C ASP A 42 -4.60 -11.72 2.72
N VAL A 43 -3.32 -12.09 2.68
CA VAL A 43 -2.23 -11.13 2.54
C VAL A 43 -2.04 -10.83 1.06
N CYS A 44 -2.17 -9.56 0.71
CA CYS A 44 -2.04 -9.09 -0.67
C CYS A 44 -1.01 -7.98 -0.77
N THR A 45 -0.32 -7.91 -1.89
CA THR A 45 0.65 -6.86 -2.17
C THR A 45 0.14 -6.00 -3.32
N TYR A 46 0.12 -4.69 -3.12
CA TYR A 46 -0.29 -3.72 -4.14
C TYR A 46 0.84 -2.76 -4.42
N ARG A 47 1.00 -2.36 -5.67
CA ARG A 47 1.94 -1.33 -6.07
C ARG A 47 1.18 -0.17 -6.69
N VAL A 48 1.43 1.03 -6.18
CA VAL A 48 0.83 2.26 -6.71
C VAL A 48 1.96 3.05 -7.39
N TYR A 49 1.83 3.25 -8.69
CA TYR A 49 2.83 3.95 -9.48
C TYR A 49 2.57 5.45 -9.53
N ASN A 50 3.59 6.22 -9.90
CA ASN A 50 3.51 7.69 -9.93
C ASN A 50 2.46 8.22 -10.90
N ASP A 51 2.10 7.44 -11.92
CA ASP A 51 1.09 7.84 -12.89
C ASP A 51 -0.34 7.52 -12.44
N GLY A 52 -0.50 6.98 -11.25
CA GLY A 52 -1.80 6.60 -10.72
C GLY A 52 -2.21 5.17 -10.98
N SER A 53 -1.36 4.38 -11.61
CA SER A 53 -1.63 2.96 -11.86
C SER A 53 -1.50 2.16 -10.58
N VAL A 54 -2.40 1.20 -10.38
CA VAL A 54 -2.35 0.28 -9.24
C VAL A 54 -2.27 -1.14 -9.78
N CYS A 55 -1.27 -1.89 -9.30
CA CYS A 55 -1.09 -3.27 -9.68
C CYS A 55 -1.13 -4.16 -8.44
N GLU A 56 -1.84 -5.26 -8.54
CA GLU A 56 -1.81 -6.31 -7.52
C GLU A 56 -0.75 -7.33 -7.91
N LYS A 57 0.10 -7.63 -6.95
CA LYS A 57 1.20 -8.57 -7.19
C LYS A 57 0.80 -9.99 -6.78
#